data_d6cc6f0635beea50931dee677cde80fc
#
_entry.id   d6cc6f0635beea50931dee677cde80fc
#
_cell.length_a   1.000
_cell.length_b   1.000
_cell.length_c   1.000
_cell.angle_alpha   90.00
_cell.angle_beta   90.00
_cell.angle_gamma   90.00
#
_symmetry.space_group_name_H-M   'P 1'
#
loop_
_entity.id
_entity.type
_entity.pdbx_description
1 polymer ?
#
loop_
_entity_poly.entity_id
_entity_poly.type
_entity_poly.pdbx_seq_one_letter_code
_entity_poly.pdbx_strand_id
1 'polypeptide(L)'
;MTIAVYPGSFDPITNGHLDIVKRASSLFDSLIVAVYDRPEKNLLFGVDERVELARKACEDIPNVEVQSFTGLVVDFIHKKKADVMIRGLRANSDFEREFEMALMNRSLAPDIELVCLMTSPRYQFISSSVIKEVARLGGSLEGMVPDHVAGALTRKYAEHIRDIEKRIGAQYNDATTLT
;
A
#
# COMPACT_ATOMS: atom_id res chain seq x y z
N MET A 1 25.31 -9.42 -5.45
CA MET A 1 24.33 -8.77 -4.55
C MET A 1 23.17 -8.37 -5.39
N THR A 2 22.01 -9.02 -5.19
CA THR A 2 20.80 -8.78 -5.98
C THR A 2 19.92 -7.78 -5.27
N ILE A 3 19.65 -6.64 -5.91
CA ILE A 3 18.81 -5.57 -5.37
C ILE A 3 17.43 -5.66 -6.03
N ALA A 4 16.39 -5.70 -5.23
CA ALA A 4 15.01 -5.68 -5.70
C ALA A 4 14.31 -4.36 -5.35
N VAL A 5 13.39 -3.92 -6.21
CA VAL A 5 12.54 -2.74 -5.97
C VAL A 5 11.09 -3.17 -5.94
N TYR A 6 10.37 -2.80 -4.90
CA TYR A 6 8.93 -2.99 -4.78
C TYR A 6 8.22 -1.64 -4.90
N PRO A 7 7.75 -1.27 -6.11
CA PRO A 7 7.10 0.01 -6.34
C PRO A 7 5.61 -0.02 -6.02
N GLY A 8 5.10 1.08 -5.49
CA GLY A 8 3.67 1.24 -5.22
C GLY A 8 3.30 2.64 -4.78
N SER A 9 2.01 2.94 -4.73
CA SER A 9 1.52 4.20 -4.16
C SER A 9 1.55 4.20 -2.63
N PHE A 10 1.32 3.04 -2.00
CA PHE A 10 1.27 2.84 -0.55
C PHE A 10 0.44 3.90 0.18
N ASP A 11 -0.80 4.06 -0.24
CA ASP A 11 -1.72 5.11 0.25
C ASP A 11 -2.95 4.51 0.98
N PRO A 12 -2.75 4.00 2.22
CA PRO A 12 -1.49 3.75 2.90
C PRO A 12 -0.89 2.36 2.63
N ILE A 13 0.28 2.09 3.23
CA ILE A 13 0.82 0.73 3.34
C ILE A 13 -0.12 -0.15 4.18
N THR A 14 -0.27 -1.43 3.80
CA THR A 14 -1.16 -2.40 4.46
C THR A 14 -0.39 -3.65 4.88
N ASN A 15 -1.01 -4.51 5.70
CA ASN A 15 -0.40 -5.80 6.07
C ASN A 15 -0.23 -6.73 4.86
N GLY A 16 -1.04 -6.55 3.79
CA GLY A 16 -0.82 -7.23 2.52
C GLY A 16 0.46 -6.79 1.81
N HIS A 17 0.78 -5.49 1.84
CA HIS A 17 2.07 -5.00 1.33
C HIS A 17 3.23 -5.51 2.18
N LEU A 18 3.09 -5.52 3.51
CA LEU A 18 4.13 -6.01 4.42
C LEU A 18 4.38 -7.52 4.28
N ASP A 19 3.36 -8.32 3.96
CA ASP A 19 3.54 -9.74 3.62
C ASP A 19 4.49 -9.90 2.43
N ILE A 20 4.29 -9.12 1.37
CA ILE A 20 5.17 -9.11 0.21
C ILE A 20 6.57 -8.61 0.58
N VAL A 21 6.68 -7.51 1.33
CA VAL A 21 7.98 -6.94 1.77
C VAL A 21 8.78 -7.97 2.55
N LYS A 22 8.20 -8.61 3.57
CA LYS A 22 8.86 -9.62 4.41
C LYS A 22 9.36 -10.82 3.60
N ARG A 23 8.55 -11.28 2.65
CA ARG A 23 8.93 -12.43 1.80
C ARG A 23 9.97 -12.03 0.76
N ALA A 24 9.84 -10.87 0.14
CA ALA A 24 10.85 -10.36 -0.80
C ALA A 24 12.19 -10.10 -0.09
N SER A 25 12.18 -9.55 1.12
CA SER A 25 13.42 -9.32 1.89
C SER A 25 14.19 -10.61 2.22
N SER A 26 13.49 -11.75 2.26
CA SER A 26 14.14 -13.07 2.46
C SER A 26 14.69 -13.68 1.17
N LEU A 27 14.30 -13.16 0.01
CA LEU A 27 14.72 -13.70 -1.31
C LEU A 27 15.86 -12.90 -1.94
N PHE A 28 16.02 -11.62 -1.55
CA PHE A 28 16.97 -10.69 -2.16
C PHE A 28 17.91 -10.12 -1.11
N ASP A 29 19.13 -9.78 -1.51
CA ASP A 29 20.15 -9.22 -0.61
C ASP A 29 19.73 -7.82 -0.07
N SER A 30 19.01 -7.06 -0.88
CA SER A 30 18.46 -5.75 -0.52
C SER A 30 17.13 -5.50 -1.21
N LEU A 31 16.18 -4.88 -0.51
CA LEU A 31 14.88 -4.51 -1.03
C LEU A 31 14.62 -3.01 -0.83
N ILE A 32 14.24 -2.33 -1.91
CA ILE A 32 13.81 -0.93 -1.87
C ILE A 32 12.29 -0.90 -2.04
N VAL A 33 11.56 -0.48 -1.00
CA VAL A 33 10.14 -0.12 -1.10
C VAL A 33 10.07 1.27 -1.70
N ALA A 34 9.63 1.36 -2.95
CA ALA A 34 9.64 2.58 -3.74
C ALA A 34 8.26 3.22 -3.78
N VAL A 35 8.07 4.32 -3.07
CA VAL A 35 6.81 5.07 -2.97
C VAL A 35 6.70 6.02 -4.15
N TYR A 36 5.75 5.78 -5.07
CA TYR A 36 5.52 6.67 -6.20
C TYR A 36 4.88 7.98 -5.73
N ASP A 37 5.51 9.13 -6.06
CA ASP A 37 5.12 10.43 -5.51
C ASP A 37 3.82 10.98 -6.14
N ARG A 38 3.59 10.77 -7.45
CA ARG A 38 2.49 11.36 -8.23
C ARG A 38 1.65 10.33 -9.00
N PRO A 39 1.04 9.33 -8.37
CA PRO A 39 0.11 8.46 -9.08
C PRO A 39 -1.13 9.25 -9.54
N GLU A 40 -1.71 8.87 -10.68
CA GLU A 40 -2.98 9.41 -11.19
C GLU A 40 -4.16 8.94 -10.32
N LYS A 41 -4.13 9.25 -9.03
CA LYS A 41 -5.13 8.83 -8.04
C LYS A 41 -5.35 9.95 -7.04
N ASN A 42 -6.57 10.05 -6.54
CA ASN A 42 -6.83 10.86 -5.35
C ASN A 42 -6.18 10.19 -4.13
N LEU A 43 -5.06 10.73 -3.68
CA LEU A 43 -4.32 10.25 -2.53
C LEU A 43 -4.87 10.87 -1.25
N LEU A 44 -4.91 10.06 -0.17
CA LEU A 44 -5.26 10.53 1.17
C LEU A 44 -4.04 11.14 1.88
N PHE A 45 -2.88 10.53 1.68
CA PHE A 45 -1.63 10.93 2.32
C PHE A 45 -0.66 11.55 1.30
N GLY A 46 0.00 12.64 1.70
CA GLY A 46 1.11 13.21 0.93
C GLY A 46 2.28 12.22 0.80
N VAL A 47 3.21 12.49 -0.12
CA VAL A 47 4.33 11.57 -0.37
C VAL A 47 5.19 11.35 0.89
N ASP A 48 5.49 12.40 1.64
CA ASP A 48 6.31 12.30 2.86
C ASP A 48 5.60 11.50 3.94
N GLU A 49 4.28 11.68 4.11
CA GLU A 49 3.48 10.88 5.04
C GLU A 49 3.51 9.38 4.64
N ARG A 50 3.36 9.07 3.34
CA ARG A 50 3.38 7.68 2.85
C ARG A 50 4.75 7.02 3.03
N VAL A 51 5.82 7.76 2.78
CA VAL A 51 7.20 7.31 3.02
C VAL A 51 7.41 7.02 4.51
N GLU A 52 6.98 7.93 5.38
CA GLU A 52 7.15 7.76 6.83
C GLU A 52 6.34 6.58 7.38
N LEU A 53 5.07 6.45 6.95
CA LEU A 53 4.24 5.30 7.31
C LEU A 53 4.85 3.97 6.85
N ALA A 54 5.40 3.93 5.62
CA ALA A 54 6.06 2.75 5.09
C ALA A 54 7.39 2.46 5.81
N ARG A 55 8.19 3.49 6.12
CA ARG A 55 9.46 3.35 6.83
C ARG A 55 9.24 2.75 8.21
N LYS A 56 8.30 3.29 8.98
CA LYS A 56 7.95 2.77 10.29
C LYS A 56 7.40 1.34 10.23
N ALA A 57 6.65 1.00 9.18
CA ALA A 57 6.13 -0.34 8.99
C ALA A 57 7.23 -1.39 8.64
N CYS A 58 8.38 -0.94 8.13
CA CYS A 58 9.50 -1.79 7.72
C CYS A 58 10.70 -1.71 8.67
N GLU A 59 10.62 -0.97 9.79
CA GLU A 59 11.78 -0.65 10.66
C GLU A 59 12.52 -1.89 11.21
N ASP A 60 11.80 -2.99 11.43
CA ASP A 60 12.36 -4.23 11.94
C ASP A 60 12.95 -5.15 10.85
N ILE A 61 12.99 -4.72 9.58
CA ILE A 61 13.49 -5.52 8.47
C ILE A 61 14.81 -4.92 7.97
N PRO A 62 15.97 -5.48 8.35
CA PRO A 62 17.28 -4.80 8.25
C PRO A 62 17.75 -4.53 6.82
N ASN A 63 17.32 -5.31 5.83
CA ASN A 63 17.71 -5.16 4.43
C ASN A 63 16.64 -4.48 3.57
N VAL A 64 15.71 -3.75 4.21
CA VAL A 64 14.66 -2.97 3.54
C VAL A 64 14.90 -1.48 3.71
N GLU A 65 14.93 -0.77 2.59
CA GLU A 65 14.97 0.69 2.54
C GLU A 65 13.69 1.24 1.94
N VAL A 66 13.19 2.38 2.44
CA VAL A 66 12.01 3.06 1.89
C VAL A 66 12.40 4.40 1.30
N GLN A 67 12.08 4.59 0.03
CA GLN A 67 12.38 5.82 -0.72
C GLN A 67 11.18 6.24 -1.57
N SER A 68 11.04 7.54 -1.84
CA SER A 68 10.11 8.03 -2.87
C SER A 68 10.80 8.07 -4.24
N PHE A 69 10.00 8.00 -5.30
CA PHE A 69 10.47 8.21 -6.66
C PHE A 69 9.41 8.94 -7.50
N THR A 70 9.88 9.57 -8.57
CA THR A 70 9.05 10.24 -9.59
C THR A 70 9.46 9.75 -10.99
N GLY A 71 8.57 9.87 -11.95
CA GLY A 71 8.81 9.43 -13.32
C GLY A 71 8.63 7.93 -13.53
N LEU A 72 9.32 7.35 -14.51
CA LEU A 72 9.21 5.94 -14.82
C LEU A 72 9.90 5.07 -13.76
N VAL A 73 9.24 3.99 -13.39
CA VAL A 73 9.78 3.04 -12.40
C VAL A 73 11.07 2.38 -12.89
N VAL A 74 11.18 2.11 -14.18
CA VAL A 74 12.38 1.52 -14.78
C VAL A 74 13.60 2.43 -14.67
N ASP A 75 13.42 3.75 -14.85
CA ASP A 75 14.50 4.73 -14.65
C ASP A 75 14.98 4.76 -13.20
N PHE A 76 14.04 4.65 -12.26
CA PHE A 76 14.38 4.57 -10.85
C PHE A 76 15.16 3.30 -10.52
N ILE A 77 14.75 2.15 -11.07
CA ILE A 77 15.43 0.86 -10.90
C ILE A 77 16.86 0.93 -11.43
N HIS A 78 17.08 1.46 -12.64
CA HIS A 78 18.41 1.66 -13.21
C HIS A 78 19.28 2.61 -12.36
N LYS A 79 18.70 3.72 -11.88
CA LYS A 79 19.38 4.66 -10.98
C LYS A 79 19.86 3.99 -9.68
N LYS A 80 19.09 3.01 -9.18
CA LYS A 80 19.42 2.23 -7.98
C LYS A 80 20.33 1.04 -8.26
N LYS A 81 20.66 0.77 -9.53
CA LYS A 81 21.40 -0.42 -9.98
C LYS A 81 20.75 -1.69 -9.46
N ALA A 82 19.42 -1.71 -9.46
CA ALA A 82 18.64 -2.87 -9.06
C ALA A 82 18.37 -3.75 -10.28
N ASP A 83 18.20 -5.04 -10.03
CA ASP A 83 18.06 -6.07 -11.05
C ASP A 83 16.61 -6.52 -11.23
N VAL A 84 15.79 -6.34 -10.17
CA VAL A 84 14.48 -6.98 -10.07
C VAL A 84 13.41 -5.97 -9.64
N MET A 85 12.26 -6.03 -10.31
CA MET A 85 11.02 -5.38 -9.89
C MET A 85 10.09 -6.39 -9.23
N ILE A 86 9.61 -6.10 -8.02
CA ILE A 86 8.65 -6.93 -7.30
C ILE A 86 7.23 -6.40 -7.52
N ARG A 87 6.28 -7.32 -7.76
CA ARG A 87 4.85 -7.01 -7.76
C ARG A 87 4.10 -8.00 -6.87
N GLY A 88 3.16 -7.49 -6.08
CA GLY A 88 2.25 -8.31 -5.28
C GLY A 88 0.97 -8.60 -6.06
N LEU A 89 0.59 -9.87 -6.16
CA LEU A 89 -0.66 -10.30 -6.78
C LEU A 89 -1.66 -10.78 -5.73
N ARG A 90 -2.91 -10.31 -5.79
CA ARG A 90 -3.97 -10.66 -4.83
C ARG A 90 -5.04 -11.55 -5.46
N ALA A 91 -5.68 -11.07 -6.52
CA ALA A 91 -6.79 -11.74 -7.20
C ALA A 91 -6.58 -11.74 -8.72
N ASN A 92 -7.41 -12.48 -9.44
CA ASN A 92 -7.32 -12.57 -10.90
C ASN A 92 -7.37 -11.22 -11.62
N SER A 93 -8.15 -10.25 -11.11
CA SER A 93 -8.23 -8.90 -11.67
C SER A 93 -6.93 -8.10 -11.57
N ASP A 94 -6.07 -8.40 -10.58
CA ASP A 94 -4.75 -7.77 -10.51
C ASP A 94 -3.81 -8.36 -11.56
N PHE A 95 -3.96 -9.65 -11.91
CA PHE A 95 -3.05 -10.35 -12.83
C PHE A 95 -3.05 -9.75 -14.22
N GLU A 96 -4.19 -9.50 -14.83
CA GLU A 96 -4.27 -8.96 -16.19
C GLU A 96 -3.57 -7.60 -16.28
N ARG A 97 -3.88 -6.70 -15.35
CA ARG A 97 -3.27 -5.36 -15.32
C ARG A 97 -1.77 -5.41 -15.04
N GLU A 98 -1.34 -6.24 -14.11
CA GLU A 98 0.08 -6.41 -13.78
C GLU A 98 0.84 -7.04 -14.95
N PHE A 99 0.20 -7.96 -15.71
CA PHE A 99 0.78 -8.57 -16.90
C PHE A 99 0.97 -7.54 -18.02
N GLU A 100 -0.03 -6.70 -18.30
CA GLU A 100 0.10 -5.61 -19.28
C GLU A 100 1.24 -4.66 -18.92
N MET A 101 1.30 -4.25 -17.64
CA MET A 101 2.37 -3.38 -17.14
C MET A 101 3.74 -4.07 -17.20
N ALA A 102 3.80 -5.38 -16.98
CA ALA A 102 5.02 -6.17 -17.08
C ALA A 102 5.58 -6.16 -18.52
N LEU A 103 4.71 -6.39 -19.50
CA LEU A 103 5.10 -6.35 -20.90
C LEU A 103 5.60 -4.96 -21.32
N MET A 104 4.92 -3.90 -20.85
CA MET A 104 5.34 -2.52 -21.11
C MET A 104 6.71 -2.23 -20.48
N ASN A 105 6.90 -2.55 -19.21
CA ASN A 105 8.17 -2.34 -18.52
C ASN A 105 9.31 -3.13 -19.18
N ARG A 106 9.07 -4.39 -19.59
CA ARG A 106 10.06 -5.20 -20.30
C ARG A 106 10.41 -4.62 -21.69
N SER A 107 9.46 -3.96 -22.37
CA SER A 107 9.74 -3.24 -23.60
C SER A 107 10.63 -2.01 -23.39
N LEU A 108 10.47 -1.33 -22.24
CA LEU A 108 11.25 -0.13 -21.89
C LEU A 108 12.62 -0.48 -21.32
N ALA A 109 12.73 -1.57 -20.57
CA ALA A 109 13.94 -2.01 -19.87
C ALA A 109 14.01 -3.55 -19.86
N PRO A 110 14.51 -4.17 -20.94
CA PRO A 110 14.55 -5.63 -21.06
C PRO A 110 15.54 -6.33 -20.09
N ASP A 111 16.42 -5.58 -19.48
CA ASP A 111 17.40 -6.02 -18.49
C ASP A 111 16.84 -6.08 -17.05
N ILE A 112 15.65 -5.52 -16.80
CA ILE A 112 14.99 -5.61 -15.50
C ILE A 112 14.05 -6.81 -15.46
N GLU A 113 14.28 -7.75 -14.53
CA GLU A 113 13.39 -8.91 -14.35
C GLU A 113 12.20 -8.56 -13.45
N LEU A 114 11.01 -9.07 -13.80
CA LEU A 114 9.80 -8.92 -12.99
C LEU A 114 9.52 -10.19 -12.19
N VAL A 115 9.41 -10.06 -10.88
CA VAL A 115 9.03 -11.15 -9.98
C VAL A 115 7.69 -10.82 -9.32
N CYS A 116 6.69 -11.69 -9.55
CA CYS A 116 5.37 -11.59 -8.93
C CYS A 116 5.29 -12.50 -7.71
N LEU A 117 4.91 -11.94 -6.56
CA LEU A 117 4.66 -12.69 -5.34
C LEU A 117 3.15 -12.73 -5.06
N MET A 118 2.60 -13.94 -4.92
CA MET A 118 1.19 -14.09 -4.51
C MET A 118 1.03 -13.66 -3.06
N THR A 119 0.10 -12.76 -2.79
CA THR A 119 -0.24 -12.33 -1.43
C THR A 119 -0.81 -13.51 -0.63
N SER A 120 -0.43 -13.63 0.63
CA SER A 120 -0.95 -14.68 1.53
C SER A 120 -2.49 -14.63 1.60
N PRO A 121 -3.19 -15.79 1.67
CA PRO A 121 -4.65 -15.85 1.60
C PRO A 121 -5.38 -14.90 2.56
N ARG A 122 -4.86 -14.73 3.77
CA ARG A 122 -5.44 -13.84 4.80
C ARG A 122 -5.46 -12.36 4.41
N TYR A 123 -4.67 -11.94 3.40
CA TYR A 123 -4.57 -10.54 2.97
C TYR A 123 -5.08 -10.29 1.55
N GLN A 124 -5.60 -11.31 0.86
CA GLN A 124 -6.03 -11.19 -0.53
C GLN A 124 -7.16 -10.18 -0.73
N PHE A 125 -8.02 -9.99 0.28
CA PHE A 125 -9.13 -9.03 0.25
C PHE A 125 -8.70 -7.60 0.62
N ILE A 126 -7.46 -7.41 1.09
CA ILE A 126 -6.97 -6.11 1.57
C ILE A 126 -6.46 -5.27 0.41
N SER A 127 -7.02 -4.09 0.23
CA SER A 127 -6.48 -3.04 -0.64
C SER A 127 -6.49 -1.69 0.08
N SER A 128 -5.57 -0.79 -0.29
CA SER A 128 -5.54 0.55 0.29
C SER A 128 -6.85 1.31 0.07
N SER A 129 -7.55 1.08 -1.05
CA SER A 129 -8.84 1.72 -1.34
C SER A 129 -9.94 1.23 -0.39
N VAL A 130 -10.06 -0.10 -0.21
CA VAL A 130 -11.02 -0.69 0.74
C VAL A 130 -10.70 -0.26 2.18
N ILE A 131 -9.43 -0.27 2.57
CA ILE A 131 -9.00 0.20 3.90
C ILE A 131 -9.40 1.66 4.15
N LYS A 132 -9.20 2.55 3.17
CA LYS A 132 -9.63 3.95 3.28
C LYS A 132 -11.14 4.09 3.43
N GLU A 133 -11.92 3.28 2.73
CA GLU A 133 -13.37 3.29 2.84
C GLU A 133 -13.84 2.82 4.21
N VAL A 134 -13.32 1.69 4.70
CA VAL A 134 -13.62 1.18 6.06
C VAL A 134 -13.26 2.22 7.12
N ALA A 135 -12.06 2.81 7.03
CA ALA A 135 -11.61 3.85 7.96
C ALA A 135 -12.51 5.09 7.94
N ARG A 136 -12.94 5.53 6.75
CA ARG A 136 -13.84 6.68 6.58
C ARG A 136 -15.18 6.48 7.28
N LEU A 137 -15.66 5.24 7.32
CA LEU A 137 -16.93 4.85 7.95
C LEU A 137 -16.76 4.46 9.44
N GLY A 138 -15.58 4.59 10.02
CA GLY A 138 -15.30 4.26 11.42
C GLY A 138 -15.19 2.76 11.71
N GLY A 139 -15.00 1.91 10.68
CA GLY A 139 -14.84 0.47 10.84
C GLY A 139 -13.48 0.07 11.44
N SER A 140 -13.41 -1.11 12.05
CA SER A 140 -12.16 -1.67 12.59
C SER A 140 -11.16 -1.98 11.48
N LEU A 141 -9.90 -1.63 11.70
CA LEU A 141 -8.77 -1.90 10.82
C LEU A 141 -7.81 -2.95 11.40
N GLU A 142 -8.21 -3.60 12.48
CA GLU A 142 -7.41 -4.60 13.18
C GLU A 142 -6.95 -5.73 12.24
N GLY A 143 -5.67 -6.05 12.27
CA GLY A 143 -5.08 -7.08 11.41
C GLY A 143 -4.95 -6.73 9.92
N MET A 144 -5.46 -5.57 9.48
CA MET A 144 -5.44 -5.14 8.08
C MET A 144 -4.29 -4.19 7.77
N VAL A 145 -3.95 -3.34 8.72
CA VAL A 145 -2.83 -2.38 8.64
C VAL A 145 -2.05 -2.38 9.95
N PRO A 146 -0.79 -1.88 9.97
CA PRO A 146 -0.08 -1.62 11.22
C PRO A 146 -0.80 -0.58 12.09
N ASP A 147 -0.64 -0.66 13.42
CA ASP A 147 -1.34 0.21 14.38
C ASP A 147 -1.10 1.70 14.13
N HIS A 148 0.13 2.10 13.80
CA HIS A 148 0.45 3.50 13.51
C HIS A 148 -0.25 4.00 12.23
N VAL A 149 -0.49 3.11 11.25
CA VAL A 149 -1.25 3.41 10.02
C VAL A 149 -2.74 3.55 10.37
N ALA A 150 -3.29 2.65 11.20
CA ALA A 150 -4.66 2.75 11.68
C ALA A 150 -4.90 4.09 12.39
N GLY A 151 -3.98 4.48 13.29
CA GLY A 151 -4.03 5.78 13.96
C GLY A 151 -3.94 6.98 13.00
N ALA A 152 -3.14 6.89 11.94
CA ALA A 152 -3.06 7.94 10.93
C ALA A 152 -4.37 8.07 10.13
N LEU A 153 -4.99 6.96 9.74
CA LEU A 153 -6.29 6.93 9.06
C LEU A 153 -7.40 7.53 9.93
N THR A 154 -7.46 7.13 11.20
CA THR A 154 -8.43 7.68 12.17
C THR A 154 -8.31 9.19 12.29
N ARG A 155 -7.10 9.72 12.37
CA ARG A 155 -6.87 11.18 12.41
C ARG A 155 -7.34 11.89 11.13
N LYS A 156 -7.05 11.32 9.95
CA LYS A 156 -7.47 11.90 8.65
C LYS A 156 -9.00 11.96 8.51
N TYR A 157 -9.72 11.00 9.06
CA TYR A 157 -11.18 10.92 8.95
C TYR A 157 -11.95 11.34 10.20
N ALA A 158 -11.27 11.87 11.25
CA ALA A 158 -11.88 12.18 12.54
C ALA A 158 -13.13 13.10 12.47
N GLU A 159 -13.14 14.08 11.58
CA GLU A 159 -14.31 14.95 11.40
C GLU A 159 -15.47 14.20 10.75
N HIS A 160 -15.19 13.44 9.71
CA HIS A 160 -16.20 12.66 8.98
C HIS A 160 -16.85 11.59 9.86
N ILE A 161 -16.06 10.90 10.69
CA ILE A 161 -16.55 9.90 11.65
C ILE A 161 -17.49 10.55 12.67
N ARG A 162 -17.09 11.68 13.26
CA ARG A 162 -17.95 12.43 14.20
C ARG A 162 -19.29 12.85 13.59
N ASP A 163 -19.30 13.22 12.30
CA ASP A 163 -20.55 13.58 11.63
C ASP A 163 -21.46 12.37 11.39
N ILE A 164 -20.89 11.21 11.09
CA ILE A 164 -21.62 9.94 10.98
C ILE A 164 -22.23 9.57 12.34
N GLU A 165 -21.46 9.60 13.40
CA GLU A 165 -21.91 9.27 14.77
C GLU A 165 -23.08 10.16 15.21
N LYS A 166 -23.01 11.48 14.93
CA LYS A 166 -24.11 12.41 15.21
C LYS A 166 -25.39 12.08 14.44
N ARG A 167 -25.28 11.72 13.16
CA ARG A 167 -26.44 11.34 12.33
C ARG A 167 -27.09 10.05 12.81
N ILE A 168 -26.30 9.04 13.14
CA ILE A 168 -26.77 7.76 13.70
C ILE A 168 -27.47 8.01 15.05
N GLY A 169 -26.85 8.78 15.95
CA GLY A 169 -27.44 9.10 17.25
C GLY A 169 -28.76 9.87 17.14
N ALA A 170 -28.91 10.77 16.18
CA ALA A 170 -30.16 11.47 15.90
C ALA A 170 -31.28 10.51 15.42
N GLN A 171 -30.96 9.59 14.53
CA GLN A 171 -31.94 8.61 14.02
C GLN A 171 -32.46 7.65 15.11
N TYR A 172 -31.61 7.25 16.05
CA TYR A 172 -32.02 6.39 17.18
C TYR A 172 -32.88 7.12 18.21
N ASN A 173 -32.65 8.43 18.44
CA ASN A 173 -33.44 9.23 19.35
C ASN A 173 -34.86 9.52 18.81
N ASP A 174 -35.01 9.77 17.52
CA ASP A 174 -36.31 9.95 16.86
C ASP A 174 -37.16 8.67 16.89
N ALA A 175 -36.54 7.49 16.75
CA ALA A 175 -37.23 6.21 16.81
C ALA A 175 -37.76 5.85 18.21
N THR A 176 -37.16 6.40 19.27
CA THR A 176 -37.56 6.15 20.68
C THR A 176 -38.65 7.11 21.14
N THR A 177 -38.95 8.16 20.40
CA THR A 177 -39.98 9.19 20.74
C THR A 177 -41.36 8.84 20.15
N LEU A 178 -41.50 7.77 19.38
CA LEU A 178 -42.73 7.31 18.71
C LEU A 178 -43.39 6.09 19.39
N THR A 179 -43.00 5.76 20.61
CA THR A 179 -43.63 4.74 21.46
C THR A 179 -44.19 5.35 22.73
#